data_7c7f39c28f5490eaca320bbbbca81518
#
_entry.id   7c7f39c28f5490eaca320bbbbca81518
#
_cell.length_a   1.000
_cell.length_b   1.000
_cell.length_c   1.000
_cell.angle_alpha   90.00
_cell.angle_beta   90.00
_cell.angle_gamma   90.00
#
_symmetry.space_group_name_H-M   'P 1'
#
loop_
_entity.id
_entity.type
_entity.pdbx_description
1 polymer ?
#
loop_
_entity_poly.entity_id
_entity_poly.type
_entity_poly.pdbx_seq_one_letter_code
_entity_poly.pdbx_strand_id
1 'polypeptide(L)'
;MAHSKGDTNDSRKFDDTVKLDIPGARGDVRVSGSERIFYKVLIDGKPVSRKGGGWTIPLRNGETTKLRARGFIPGFQTLYTEDGDVLRMGAHVGLSERMAMFLPVLLIVFLFPGLVLGLILFFMNVMAVKNPMMPKAARIGVAILNTVAGAFVLLLLPSLVGGGAA
;
A
#
# COMPACT_ATOMS: atom_id res chain seq x y z
N MET A 1 -16.21 35.54 29.69
CA MET A 1 -16.85 34.83 28.60
C MET A 1 -15.75 34.35 27.66
N ALA A 2 -15.32 33.08 27.82
CA ALA A 2 -14.29 32.46 27.02
C ALA A 2 -14.96 31.61 25.94
N HIS A 3 -14.77 31.98 24.66
CA HIS A 3 -15.27 31.21 23.52
C HIS A 3 -14.39 29.98 23.34
N SER A 4 -14.90 28.84 23.72
CA SER A 4 -14.36 27.54 23.34
C SER A 4 -14.59 27.33 21.83
N LYS A 5 -13.54 27.47 21.06
CA LYS A 5 -13.53 27.15 19.64
C LYS A 5 -13.40 25.62 19.53
N GLY A 6 -14.53 24.95 19.35
CA GLY A 6 -14.59 23.50 19.21
C GLY A 6 -13.81 23.03 17.98
N ASP A 7 -12.83 22.18 18.22
CA ASP A 7 -12.14 21.38 17.23
C ASP A 7 -13.08 20.29 16.69
N THR A 8 -13.89 20.63 15.68
CA THR A 8 -14.81 19.68 15.01
C THR A 8 -14.25 19.14 13.69
N ASN A 9 -12.93 19.04 13.54
CA ASN A 9 -12.35 18.62 12.25
C ASN A 9 -11.57 17.29 12.28
N ASP A 10 -11.79 16.42 13.29
CA ASP A 10 -11.04 15.16 13.39
C ASP A 10 -11.89 13.88 13.18
N SER A 11 -13.16 13.99 12.79
CA SER A 11 -14.08 12.84 12.77
C SER A 11 -14.20 12.11 11.43
N ARG A 12 -13.37 12.40 10.43
CA ARG A 12 -13.40 11.73 9.10
C ARG A 12 -12.04 11.19 8.63
N LYS A 13 -11.10 11.02 9.52
CA LYS A 13 -9.94 10.21 9.20
C LYS A 13 -10.38 8.76 9.33
N PHE A 14 -10.65 8.11 8.21
CA PHE A 14 -10.73 6.65 8.16
C PHE A 14 -9.55 6.13 8.97
N ASP A 15 -9.84 5.50 10.11
CA ASP A 15 -8.80 4.98 11.01
C ASP A 15 -8.21 3.71 10.36
N ASP A 16 -7.38 3.95 9.32
CA ASP A 16 -6.59 2.93 8.63
C ASP A 16 -5.39 2.54 9.51
N THR A 17 -5.66 2.34 10.81
CA THR A 17 -4.67 1.93 11.78
C THR A 17 -4.97 0.54 12.29
N VAL A 18 -3.96 -0.35 12.22
CA VAL A 18 -4.02 -1.71 12.75
C VAL A 18 -3.09 -1.79 13.94
N LYS A 19 -3.62 -2.25 15.09
CA LYS A 19 -2.82 -2.52 16.28
C LYS A 19 -1.94 -3.74 16.04
N LEU A 20 -0.66 -3.63 16.43
CA LEU A 20 0.27 -4.74 16.41
C LEU A 20 0.32 -5.38 17.79
N ASP A 21 0.16 -6.70 17.83
CA ASP A 21 0.37 -7.48 19.04
C ASP A 21 1.84 -7.91 19.11
N ILE A 22 2.63 -7.13 19.86
CA ILE A 22 4.06 -7.39 20.10
C ILE A 22 4.21 -7.71 21.58
N PRO A 23 4.59 -8.96 21.94
CA PRO A 23 4.75 -9.36 23.33
C PRO A 23 5.71 -8.43 24.09
N GLY A 24 5.27 -7.96 25.25
CA GLY A 24 6.08 -7.11 26.10
C GLY A 24 6.32 -5.67 25.62
N ALA A 25 5.71 -5.24 24.52
CA ALA A 25 5.87 -3.87 24.03
C ALA A 25 5.41 -2.83 25.08
N ARG A 26 6.22 -1.78 25.22
CA ARG A 26 5.85 -0.59 26.01
C ARG A 26 5.15 0.41 25.09
N GLY A 27 3.89 0.70 25.40
CA GLY A 27 3.05 1.59 24.61
C GLY A 27 2.21 0.86 23.57
N ASP A 28 1.35 1.63 22.89
CA ASP A 28 0.44 1.12 21.86
C ASP A 28 1.12 1.20 20.49
N VAL A 29 1.52 0.04 19.97
CA VAL A 29 2.19 -0.05 18.66
C VAL A 29 1.15 -0.29 17.58
N ARG A 30 1.12 0.59 16.58
CA ARG A 30 0.17 0.52 15.46
C ARG A 30 0.83 0.71 14.11
N VAL A 31 0.19 0.22 13.05
CA VAL A 31 0.53 0.54 11.67
C VAL A 31 -0.60 1.38 11.08
N SER A 32 -0.26 2.55 10.55
CA SER A 32 -1.16 3.39 9.78
C SER A 32 -0.87 3.24 8.30
N GLY A 33 -1.91 3.10 7.48
CA GLY A 33 -1.78 2.88 6.04
C GLY A 33 -1.58 1.41 5.67
N SER A 34 -2.02 0.46 6.50
CA SER A 34 -1.91 -0.98 6.21
C SER A 34 -2.60 -1.39 4.90
N GLU A 35 -3.66 -0.69 4.52
CA GLU A 35 -4.40 -0.90 3.25
C GLU A 35 -3.81 -0.09 2.08
N ARG A 36 -2.77 0.70 2.31
CA ARG A 36 -2.10 1.50 1.29
C ARG A 36 -0.81 0.83 0.80
N ILE A 37 -0.17 1.45 -0.19
CA ILE A 37 1.16 1.05 -0.68
C ILE A 37 2.23 1.39 0.36
N PHE A 38 2.12 2.60 0.94
CA PHE A 38 3.04 3.09 1.97
C PHE A 38 2.34 3.12 3.32
N TYR A 39 3.07 2.72 4.34
CA TYR A 39 2.59 2.66 5.71
C TYR A 39 3.59 3.28 6.68
N LYS A 40 3.13 3.59 7.88
CA LYS A 40 3.93 4.12 8.98
C LYS A 40 3.70 3.29 10.23
N VAL A 41 4.77 3.04 10.98
CA VAL A 41 4.68 2.45 12.31
C VAL A 41 4.55 3.59 13.33
N LEU A 42 3.59 3.47 14.22
CA LEU A 42 3.29 4.43 15.27
C LEU A 42 3.52 3.77 16.63
N ILE A 43 4.08 4.50 17.58
CA ILE A 43 4.13 4.14 19.00
C ILE A 43 3.44 5.27 19.76
N ASP A 44 2.39 4.96 20.51
CA ASP A 44 1.56 5.94 21.23
C ASP A 44 1.10 7.09 20.31
N GLY A 45 0.69 6.74 19.07
CA GLY A 45 0.22 7.69 18.07
C GLY A 45 1.32 8.49 17.34
N LYS A 46 2.59 8.36 17.74
CA LYS A 46 3.71 9.08 17.12
C LYS A 46 4.43 8.22 16.07
N PRO A 47 4.71 8.74 14.86
CA PRO A 47 5.41 8.00 13.83
C PRO A 47 6.87 7.75 14.22
N VAL A 48 7.31 6.51 14.06
CA VAL A 48 8.69 6.08 14.32
C VAL A 48 9.43 5.90 13.01
N SER A 49 10.63 6.46 12.93
CA SER A 49 11.49 6.32 11.76
C SER A 49 12.13 4.95 11.67
N ARG A 50 12.22 4.41 10.46
CA ARG A 50 12.92 3.16 10.18
C ARG A 50 14.43 3.41 10.27
N LYS A 51 15.16 2.63 11.10
CA LYS A 51 16.62 2.69 11.25
C LYS A 51 17.20 1.28 11.21
N GLY A 52 18.31 1.10 10.50
CA GLY A 52 18.98 -0.19 10.43
C GLY A 52 18.09 -1.33 9.92
N GLY A 53 17.25 -1.06 8.91
CA GLY A 53 16.37 -2.06 8.29
C GLY A 53 15.08 -2.37 9.05
N GLY A 54 14.81 -1.74 10.21
CA GLY A 54 13.61 -1.97 11.01
C GLY A 54 13.22 -0.78 11.89
N TRP A 55 12.19 -0.96 12.70
CA TRP A 55 11.75 -0.03 13.73
C TRP A 55 12.10 -0.58 15.09
N THR A 56 12.67 0.25 15.96
CA THR A 56 12.99 -0.12 17.34
C THR A 56 11.78 0.08 18.22
N ILE A 57 11.28 -0.98 18.81
CA ILE A 57 10.12 -0.99 19.70
C ILE A 57 10.62 -1.16 21.14
N PRO A 58 10.34 -0.22 22.05
CA PRO A 58 10.71 -0.37 23.46
C PRO A 58 9.85 -1.42 24.15
N LEU A 59 10.46 -2.23 25.00
CA LEU A 59 9.80 -3.24 25.81
C LEU A 59 9.63 -2.73 27.27
N ARG A 60 8.70 -3.35 27.99
CA ARG A 60 8.42 -3.01 29.41
C ARG A 60 9.55 -3.34 30.36
N ASN A 61 10.38 -4.32 29.99
CA ASN A 61 11.58 -4.72 30.76
C ASN A 61 12.77 -3.77 30.57
N GLY A 62 12.60 -2.69 29.78
CA GLY A 62 13.68 -1.73 29.47
C GLY A 62 14.53 -2.11 28.24
N GLU A 63 14.32 -3.30 27.68
CA GLU A 63 14.97 -3.72 26.44
C GLU A 63 14.27 -3.16 25.20
N THR A 64 14.76 -3.50 24.02
CA THR A 64 14.15 -3.14 22.75
C THR A 64 14.09 -4.34 21.83
N THR A 65 13.02 -4.48 21.05
CA THR A 65 12.94 -5.43 19.95
C THR A 65 12.90 -4.71 18.61
N LYS A 66 13.32 -5.40 17.54
CA LYS A 66 13.27 -4.85 16.18
C LYS A 66 12.09 -5.41 15.42
N LEU A 67 11.18 -4.53 15.05
CA LEU A 67 10.14 -4.82 14.07
C LEU A 67 10.73 -4.63 12.66
N ARG A 68 10.68 -5.67 11.85
CA ARG A 68 11.22 -5.67 10.48
C ARG A 68 10.11 -5.97 9.48
N ALA A 69 10.33 -5.61 8.21
CA ALA A 69 9.43 -5.93 7.11
C ALA A 69 10.12 -6.86 6.11
N ARG A 70 9.45 -7.92 5.70
CA ARG A 70 9.86 -8.81 4.60
C ARG A 70 8.81 -8.84 3.50
N GLY A 71 9.24 -9.01 2.27
CA GLY A 71 8.39 -9.05 1.09
C GLY A 71 8.82 -8.04 0.04
N PHE A 72 8.76 -8.45 -1.22
CA PHE A 72 9.22 -7.66 -2.37
C PHE A 72 8.17 -6.64 -2.82
N ILE A 73 6.87 -6.98 -2.72
CA ILE A 73 5.80 -6.15 -3.25
C ILE A 73 5.41 -5.09 -2.23
N PRO A 74 5.54 -3.78 -2.57
CA PRO A 74 5.09 -2.70 -1.70
C PRO A 74 3.61 -2.87 -1.31
N GLY A 75 3.32 -2.71 -0.02
CA GLY A 75 1.96 -2.88 0.50
C GLY A 75 1.53 -4.33 0.80
N PHE A 76 2.31 -5.34 0.41
CA PHE A 76 2.06 -6.77 0.73
C PHE A 76 3.14 -7.37 1.62
N GLN A 77 3.84 -6.54 2.34
CA GLN A 77 4.91 -6.96 3.24
C GLN A 77 4.34 -7.60 4.50
N THR A 78 5.12 -8.52 5.07
CA THR A 78 4.87 -9.06 6.39
C THR A 78 5.78 -8.37 7.41
N LEU A 79 5.19 -7.82 8.46
CA LEU A 79 5.93 -7.30 9.60
C LEU A 79 6.20 -8.45 10.57
N TYR A 80 7.43 -8.55 11.05
CA TYR A 80 7.86 -9.60 11.96
C TYR A 80 8.86 -9.08 12.99
N THR A 81 8.90 -9.74 14.13
CA THR A 81 9.90 -9.59 15.19
C THR A 81 10.73 -10.87 15.29
N GLU A 82 11.62 -10.95 16.26
CA GLU A 82 12.36 -12.19 16.55
C GLU A 82 11.44 -13.31 17.05
N ASP A 83 10.29 -12.96 17.64
CA ASP A 83 9.28 -13.90 18.13
C ASP A 83 8.36 -14.45 17.03
N GLY A 84 8.36 -13.85 15.83
CA GLY A 84 7.57 -14.29 14.69
C GLY A 84 6.87 -13.21 13.90
N ASP A 85 5.90 -13.64 13.07
CA ASP A 85 5.12 -12.75 12.23
C ASP A 85 4.06 -12.01 13.07
N VAL A 86 4.08 -10.68 12.97
CA VAL A 86 3.17 -9.79 13.72
C VAL A 86 1.98 -9.35 12.86
N LEU A 87 2.23 -8.95 11.62
CA LEU A 87 1.18 -8.50 10.71
C LEU A 87 1.52 -8.81 9.25
N ARG A 88 0.59 -9.45 8.55
CA ARG A 88 0.68 -9.68 7.10
C ARG A 88 -0.24 -8.70 6.39
N MET A 89 0.34 -7.70 5.71
CA MET A 89 -0.43 -6.72 4.95
C MET A 89 -1.09 -7.33 3.72
N GLY A 90 -2.34 -6.94 3.44
CA GLY A 90 -3.11 -7.48 2.33
C GLY A 90 -3.38 -9.00 2.46
N ALA A 91 -3.53 -9.51 3.69
CA ALA A 91 -3.84 -10.92 3.94
C ALA A 91 -5.19 -11.34 3.34
N HIS A 92 -6.14 -10.40 3.22
CA HIS A 92 -7.46 -10.60 2.64
C HIS A 92 -7.44 -10.72 1.10
N VAL A 93 -6.33 -10.36 0.45
CA VAL A 93 -6.19 -10.37 -1.02
C VAL A 93 -5.82 -11.77 -1.49
N GLY A 94 -6.70 -12.38 -2.29
CA GLY A 94 -6.51 -13.70 -2.86
C GLY A 94 -5.47 -13.76 -3.98
N LEU A 95 -5.11 -14.97 -4.40
CA LEU A 95 -4.12 -15.17 -5.46
C LEU A 95 -4.58 -14.57 -6.80
N SER A 96 -5.85 -14.73 -7.17
CA SER A 96 -6.39 -14.20 -8.43
C SER A 96 -6.31 -12.67 -8.50
N GLU A 97 -6.57 -12.00 -7.38
CA GLU A 97 -6.46 -10.54 -7.29
C GLU A 97 -5.00 -10.09 -7.38
N ARG A 98 -4.09 -10.83 -6.75
CA ARG A 98 -2.64 -10.57 -6.86
C ARG A 98 -2.14 -10.77 -8.29
N MET A 99 -2.60 -11.80 -8.98
CA MET A 99 -2.25 -12.00 -10.39
C MET A 99 -2.80 -10.88 -11.27
N ALA A 100 -4.06 -10.46 -11.04
CA ALA A 100 -4.68 -9.38 -11.81
C ALA A 100 -3.93 -8.04 -11.68
N MET A 101 -3.37 -7.71 -10.51
CA MET A 101 -2.63 -6.45 -10.35
C MET A 101 -1.36 -6.37 -11.20
N PHE A 102 -0.80 -7.53 -11.63
CA PHE A 102 0.39 -7.57 -12.49
C PHE A 102 0.08 -7.45 -13.99
N LEU A 103 -1.19 -7.50 -14.41
CA LEU A 103 -1.56 -7.40 -15.83
C LEU A 103 -0.93 -6.18 -16.53
N PRO A 104 -0.87 -4.97 -15.94
CA PRO A 104 -0.26 -3.82 -16.63
C PRO A 104 1.23 -3.99 -16.94
N VAL A 105 1.93 -4.91 -16.26
CA VAL A 105 3.35 -5.19 -16.56
C VAL A 105 3.51 -5.72 -18.00
N LEU A 106 2.48 -6.35 -18.55
CA LEU A 106 2.49 -6.80 -19.96
C LEU A 106 2.62 -5.63 -20.95
N LEU A 107 2.30 -4.40 -20.54
CA LEU A 107 2.45 -3.22 -21.38
C LEU A 107 3.90 -2.88 -21.70
N ILE A 108 4.87 -3.52 -21.03
CA ILE A 108 6.31 -3.38 -21.32
C ILE A 108 6.64 -3.71 -22.79
N VAL A 109 5.81 -4.51 -23.46
CA VAL A 109 5.94 -4.82 -24.90
C VAL A 109 5.96 -3.54 -25.76
N PHE A 110 5.36 -2.45 -25.31
CA PHE A 110 5.39 -1.14 -25.95
C PHE A 110 6.66 -0.32 -25.57
N LEU A 111 7.72 -0.97 -25.11
CA LEU A 111 9.00 -0.39 -24.74
C LEU A 111 8.87 0.68 -23.64
N PHE A 112 9.60 1.80 -23.76
CA PHE A 112 9.66 2.81 -22.71
C PHE A 112 8.30 3.42 -22.33
N PRO A 113 7.43 3.84 -23.27
CA PRO A 113 6.10 4.34 -22.91
C PRO A 113 5.26 3.30 -22.17
N GLY A 114 5.32 2.05 -22.60
CA GLY A 114 4.61 0.94 -21.97
C GLY A 114 5.13 0.59 -20.59
N LEU A 115 6.44 0.70 -20.36
CA LEU A 115 7.05 0.51 -19.05
C LEU A 115 6.55 1.56 -18.06
N VAL A 116 6.56 2.83 -18.44
CA VAL A 116 6.13 3.93 -17.55
C VAL A 116 4.64 3.81 -17.22
N LEU A 117 3.80 3.66 -18.26
CA LEU A 117 2.36 3.53 -18.06
C LEU A 117 2.02 2.26 -17.30
N GLY A 118 2.66 1.14 -17.62
CA GLY A 118 2.47 -0.14 -16.95
C GLY A 118 2.80 -0.06 -15.45
N LEU A 119 3.87 0.66 -15.09
CA LEU A 119 4.24 0.86 -13.69
C LEU A 119 3.20 1.71 -12.95
N ILE A 120 2.72 2.80 -13.55
CA ILE A 120 1.67 3.65 -12.97
C ILE A 120 0.40 2.82 -12.73
N LEU A 121 -0.06 2.10 -13.75
CA LEU A 121 -1.26 1.26 -13.66
C LEU A 121 -1.10 0.11 -12.68
N PHE A 122 0.10 -0.46 -12.55
CA PHE A 122 0.40 -1.46 -11.53
C PHE A 122 0.16 -0.91 -10.13
N PHE A 123 0.68 0.29 -9.80
CA PHE A 123 0.44 0.90 -8.50
C PHE A 123 -1.04 1.24 -8.27
N MET A 124 -1.76 1.70 -9.29
CA MET A 124 -3.21 1.90 -9.22
C MET A 124 -3.94 0.59 -8.93
N ASN A 125 -3.55 -0.50 -9.59
CA ASN A 125 -4.15 -1.81 -9.37
C ASN A 125 -3.84 -2.36 -7.96
N VAL A 126 -2.63 -2.13 -7.43
CA VAL A 126 -2.31 -2.46 -6.03
C VAL A 126 -3.27 -1.77 -5.07
N MET A 127 -3.56 -0.49 -5.28
CA MET A 127 -4.51 0.27 -4.44
C MET A 127 -5.94 -0.27 -4.57
N ALA A 128 -6.40 -0.56 -5.79
CA ALA A 128 -7.73 -1.10 -6.04
C ALA A 128 -7.90 -2.49 -5.41
N VAL A 129 -6.93 -3.37 -5.61
CA VAL A 129 -6.94 -4.76 -5.09
C VAL A 129 -6.90 -4.80 -3.57
N LYS A 130 -6.20 -3.88 -2.92
CA LYS A 130 -6.12 -3.78 -1.46
C LYS A 130 -7.34 -3.11 -0.82
N ASN A 131 -8.22 -2.48 -1.58
CA ASN A 131 -9.38 -1.79 -1.03
C ASN A 131 -10.39 -2.80 -0.44
N PRO A 132 -10.56 -2.88 0.90
CA PRO A 132 -11.47 -3.84 1.52
C PRO A 132 -12.94 -3.55 1.23
N MET A 133 -13.29 -2.30 0.86
CA MET A 133 -14.66 -1.89 0.56
C MET A 133 -15.14 -2.38 -0.81
N MET A 134 -14.23 -2.79 -1.69
CA MET A 134 -14.59 -3.29 -3.03
C MET A 134 -14.81 -4.80 -3.02
N PRO A 135 -15.89 -5.31 -3.66
CA PRO A 135 -16.07 -6.74 -3.85
C PRO A 135 -14.97 -7.31 -4.76
N LYS A 136 -14.64 -8.60 -4.56
CA LYS A 136 -13.55 -9.28 -5.27
C LYS A 136 -13.65 -9.13 -6.80
N ALA A 137 -14.84 -9.29 -7.36
CA ALA A 137 -15.09 -9.15 -8.80
C ALA A 137 -14.74 -7.74 -9.30
N ALA A 138 -15.10 -6.69 -8.55
CA ALA A 138 -14.77 -5.32 -8.90
C ALA A 138 -13.27 -5.03 -8.86
N ARG A 139 -12.54 -5.58 -7.88
CA ARG A 139 -11.07 -5.45 -7.80
C ARG A 139 -10.38 -6.04 -9.03
N ILE A 140 -10.80 -7.24 -9.46
CA ILE A 140 -10.27 -7.89 -10.66
C ILE A 140 -10.70 -7.12 -11.91
N GLY A 141 -11.98 -6.72 -12.00
CA GLY A 141 -12.51 -5.97 -13.13
C GLY A 141 -11.79 -4.64 -13.36
N VAL A 142 -11.53 -3.87 -12.30
CA VAL A 142 -10.75 -2.62 -12.39
C VAL A 142 -9.34 -2.88 -12.90
N ALA A 143 -8.68 -3.93 -12.41
CA ALA A 143 -7.33 -4.26 -12.85
C ALA A 143 -7.26 -4.62 -14.34
N ILE A 144 -8.23 -5.37 -14.84
CA ILE A 144 -8.35 -5.70 -16.26
C ILE A 144 -8.65 -4.44 -17.07
N LEU A 145 -9.64 -3.64 -16.65
CA LEU A 145 -10.05 -2.44 -17.35
C LEU A 145 -8.91 -1.43 -17.49
N ASN A 146 -8.16 -1.19 -16.41
CA ASN A 146 -6.98 -0.32 -16.42
C ASN A 146 -5.94 -0.81 -17.43
N THR A 147 -5.70 -2.12 -17.50
CA THR A 147 -4.72 -2.70 -18.43
C THR A 147 -5.15 -2.55 -19.88
N VAL A 148 -6.43 -2.86 -20.17
CA VAL A 148 -6.99 -2.72 -21.53
C VAL A 148 -7.00 -1.25 -21.96
N ALA A 149 -7.42 -0.34 -21.09
CA ALA A 149 -7.41 1.10 -21.36
C ALA A 149 -5.97 1.60 -21.62
N GLY A 150 -4.99 1.15 -20.82
CA GLY A 150 -3.59 1.48 -21.03
C GLY A 150 -3.04 0.96 -22.35
N ALA A 151 -3.37 -0.28 -22.74
CA ALA A 151 -2.99 -0.82 -24.03
C ALA A 151 -3.58 0.01 -25.19
N PHE A 152 -4.86 0.38 -25.08
CA PHE A 152 -5.54 1.19 -26.08
C PHE A 152 -4.88 2.57 -26.24
N VAL A 153 -4.54 3.24 -25.14
CA VAL A 153 -3.81 4.51 -25.17
C VAL A 153 -2.47 4.36 -25.90
N LEU A 154 -1.71 3.30 -25.61
CA LEU A 154 -0.40 3.07 -26.24
C LEU A 154 -0.50 2.75 -27.72
N LEU A 155 -1.56 2.07 -28.16
CA LEU A 155 -1.83 1.81 -29.57
C LEU A 155 -2.19 3.07 -30.36
N LEU A 156 -2.86 4.03 -29.73
CA LEU A 156 -3.23 5.30 -30.37
C LEU A 156 -2.11 6.35 -30.33
N LEU A 157 -1.14 6.21 -29.45
CA LEU A 157 -0.06 7.20 -29.28
C LEU A 157 0.71 7.50 -30.59
N PRO A 158 1.12 6.51 -31.40
CA PRO A 158 1.81 6.77 -32.65
C PRO A 158 0.99 7.60 -33.65
N SER A 159 -0.32 7.38 -33.72
CA SER A 159 -1.20 8.14 -34.62
C SER A 159 -1.39 9.60 -34.18
N LEU A 160 -1.32 9.85 -32.88
CA LEU A 160 -1.42 11.20 -32.32
C LEU A 160 -0.12 12.01 -32.51
N VAL A 161 1.03 11.34 -32.42
CA VAL A 161 2.35 11.99 -32.55
C VAL A 161 2.82 12.07 -34.01
N GLY A 162 2.44 11.09 -34.85
CA GLY A 162 2.83 11.04 -36.25
C GLY A 162 1.90 11.79 -37.21
N GLY A 163 0.72 12.19 -36.80
CA GLY A 163 -0.27 12.88 -37.64
C GLY A 163 -0.02 14.37 -37.93
N GLY A 164 1.11 14.92 -37.45
CA GLY A 164 1.48 16.31 -37.67
C GLY A 164 2.51 16.57 -38.80
N ALA A 165 2.84 15.55 -39.60
CA ALA A 165 3.81 15.65 -40.70
C ALA A 165 3.16 15.25 -42.03
N ALA A 166 2.16 16.03 -42.48
CA ALA A 166 1.64 16.02 -43.83
C ALA A 166 1.38 17.47 -44.30
#